data_46b92276b9841ae184cbac98c75771b9
#
_entry.id   46b92276b9841ae184cbac98c75771b9
#
_cell.length_a   1.000
_cell.length_b   1.000
_cell.length_c   1.000
_cell.angle_alpha   90.00
_cell.angle_beta   90.00
_cell.angle_gamma   90.00
#
_symmetry.space_group_name_H-M   'P 1'
#
loop_
_entity.id
_entity.type
_entity.pdbx_description
1 polymer ?
#
loop_
_entity_poly.entity_id
_entity_poly.type
_entity_poly.pdbx_seq_one_letter_code
_entity_poly.pdbx_strand_id
1 'polypeptide(L)'
;MTLDMLGCIVGLIYIYQEYKASIWLWLTGIIMPVIYMFVYYEAGLYADFGMQIYYTLAAIYGFLYWKFGRKKGAEEIPITHYPRQLILPSLLVFLLLWAALYILLIKFTNSTVPVLDSFGNALSFIGLWALAKKYIEQWWIWIVVDIELAGLYVYKEIPFTAGLYAFYAIIAVAGYFKWKKDLPQPLRKEGSANREEPPLTIRRKRHLSGQRPPLTPPKEGDA
;
A
#
# COMPACT_ATOMS: atom_id res chain seq x y z
N MET A 1 -11.53 25.45 18.78
CA MET A 1 -10.63 24.38 18.35
C MET A 1 -9.61 25.03 17.44
N THR A 2 -8.33 24.98 17.78
CA THR A 2 -7.27 25.55 16.93
C THR A 2 -7.11 24.70 15.66
N LEU A 3 -6.57 25.29 14.60
CA LEU A 3 -6.30 24.60 13.34
C LEU A 3 -5.37 23.38 13.55
N ASP A 4 -4.41 23.52 14.48
CA ASP A 4 -3.50 22.44 14.85
C ASP A 4 -4.23 21.26 15.49
N MET A 5 -5.18 21.51 16.39
CA MET A 5 -6.00 20.44 16.99
C MET A 5 -6.85 19.72 15.93
N LEU A 6 -7.42 20.48 14.99
CA LEU A 6 -8.16 19.90 13.86
C LEU A 6 -7.23 19.04 13.02
N GLY A 7 -6.02 19.53 12.69
CA GLY A 7 -5.02 18.78 11.94
C GLY A 7 -4.63 17.46 12.61
N CYS A 8 -4.41 17.48 13.92
CA CYS A 8 -4.11 16.27 14.70
C CYS A 8 -5.25 15.24 14.64
N ILE A 9 -6.50 15.68 14.83
CA ILE A 9 -7.67 14.79 14.79
C ILE A 9 -7.82 14.18 13.39
N VAL A 10 -7.76 15.01 12.35
CA VAL A 10 -7.86 14.55 10.95
C VAL A 10 -6.72 13.60 10.60
N GLY A 11 -5.49 13.89 11.06
CA GLY A 11 -4.34 13.03 10.87
C GLY A 11 -4.48 11.66 11.54
N LEU A 12 -5.00 11.60 12.77
CA LEU A 12 -5.29 10.34 13.47
C LEU A 12 -6.38 9.53 12.78
N ILE A 13 -7.41 10.18 12.26
CA ILE A 13 -8.45 9.52 11.46
C ILE A 13 -7.84 8.98 10.16
N TYR A 14 -7.01 9.78 9.49
CA TYR A 14 -6.33 9.39 8.24
C TYR A 14 -5.47 8.15 8.44
N ILE A 15 -4.55 8.13 9.43
CA ILE A 15 -3.65 6.98 9.66
C ILE A 15 -4.44 5.72 10.09
N TYR A 16 -5.54 5.87 10.83
CA TYR A 16 -6.42 4.75 11.16
C TYR A 16 -7.09 4.17 9.91
N GLN A 17 -7.56 5.02 9.00
CA GLN A 17 -8.16 4.60 7.73
C GLN A 17 -7.13 3.93 6.81
N GLU A 18 -5.89 4.43 6.80
CA GLU A 18 -4.77 3.83 6.07
C GLU A 18 -4.42 2.45 6.63
N TYR A 19 -4.33 2.31 7.95
CA TYR A 19 -4.16 1.03 8.62
C TYR A 19 -5.23 -0.01 8.21
N LYS A 20 -6.48 0.43 8.04
CA LYS A 20 -7.60 -0.39 7.59
C LYS A 20 -7.64 -0.60 6.07
N ALA A 21 -6.75 0.00 5.30
CA ALA A 21 -6.79 0.07 3.83
C ALA A 21 -8.15 0.59 3.30
N SER A 22 -8.79 1.50 4.03
CA SER A 22 -10.12 2.04 3.71
C SER A 22 -10.03 3.12 2.64
N ILE A 23 -10.91 3.10 1.64
CA ILE A 23 -10.98 4.13 0.59
C ILE A 23 -11.23 5.54 1.15
N TRP A 24 -11.83 5.65 2.34
CA TRP A 24 -12.15 6.92 2.99
C TRP A 24 -10.92 7.72 3.37
N LEU A 25 -9.73 7.07 3.48
CA LEU A 25 -8.46 7.77 3.73
C LEU A 25 -8.20 8.87 2.69
N TRP A 26 -8.57 8.65 1.45
CA TRP A 26 -8.36 9.61 0.37
C TRP A 26 -9.25 10.84 0.52
N LEU A 27 -10.51 10.67 0.95
CA LEU A 27 -11.39 11.80 1.25
C LEU A 27 -10.90 12.59 2.47
N THR A 28 -10.49 11.88 3.53
CA THR A 28 -9.89 12.52 4.71
C THR A 28 -8.59 13.25 4.34
N GLY A 29 -7.77 12.66 3.46
CA GLY A 29 -6.52 13.23 2.96
C GLY A 29 -6.68 14.48 2.08
N ILE A 30 -7.90 14.83 1.62
CA ILE A 30 -8.18 16.08 0.91
C ILE A 30 -8.46 17.25 1.87
N ILE A 31 -8.99 16.97 3.07
CA ILE A 31 -9.51 18.02 3.97
C ILE A 31 -8.44 19.03 4.34
N MET A 32 -7.31 18.56 4.90
CA MET A 32 -6.26 19.48 5.38
C MET A 32 -5.53 20.20 4.23
N PRO A 33 -5.12 19.52 3.14
CA PRO A 33 -4.53 20.22 2.00
C PRO A 33 -5.42 21.33 1.45
N VAL A 34 -6.74 21.11 1.32
CA VAL A 34 -7.66 22.15 0.83
C VAL A 34 -7.71 23.33 1.80
N ILE A 35 -7.79 23.09 3.10
CA ILE A 35 -7.77 24.17 4.11
C ILE A 35 -6.46 24.96 4.04
N TYR A 36 -5.31 24.27 4.00
CA TYR A 36 -4.00 24.91 3.97
C TYR A 36 -3.70 25.61 2.64
N MET A 37 -4.33 25.24 1.52
CA MET A 37 -4.23 26.01 0.29
C MET A 37 -4.68 27.47 0.50
N PHE A 38 -5.81 27.69 1.18
CA PHE A 38 -6.29 29.06 1.46
C PHE A 38 -5.34 29.78 2.41
N VAL A 39 -4.92 29.11 3.49
CA VAL A 39 -4.01 29.69 4.51
C VAL A 39 -2.69 30.14 3.87
N TYR A 40 -2.06 29.29 3.07
CA TYR A 40 -0.76 29.59 2.44
C TYR A 40 -0.86 30.62 1.32
N TYR A 41 -1.97 30.60 0.56
CA TYR A 41 -2.20 31.62 -0.44
C TYR A 41 -2.33 33.01 0.17
N GLU A 42 -3.14 33.16 1.22
CA GLU A 42 -3.31 34.42 1.96
C GLU A 42 -2.00 34.88 2.63
N ALA A 43 -1.18 33.94 3.11
CA ALA A 43 0.12 34.25 3.71
C ALA A 43 1.22 34.55 2.68
N GLY A 44 0.94 34.43 1.37
CA GLY A 44 1.95 34.63 0.31
C GLY A 44 2.99 33.49 0.21
N LEU A 45 2.72 32.33 0.84
CA LEU A 45 3.59 31.16 0.88
C LEU A 45 3.30 30.25 -0.34
N TYR A 46 3.64 30.73 -1.53
CA TYR A 46 3.25 30.06 -2.79
C TYR A 46 3.91 28.70 -3.01
N ALA A 47 5.08 28.43 -2.43
CA ALA A 47 5.72 27.12 -2.51
C ALA A 47 4.91 26.07 -1.70
N ASP A 48 4.52 26.43 -0.46
CA ASP A 48 3.69 25.58 0.39
C ASP A 48 2.28 25.40 -0.19
N PHE A 49 1.70 26.45 -0.78
CA PHE A 49 0.46 26.38 -1.54
C PHE A 49 0.55 25.35 -2.69
N GLY A 50 1.66 25.36 -3.47
CA GLY A 50 1.90 24.39 -4.53
C GLY A 50 1.97 22.95 -4.03
N MET A 51 2.55 22.73 -2.85
CA MET A 51 2.58 21.41 -2.19
C MET A 51 1.18 20.92 -1.83
N GLN A 52 0.29 21.79 -1.35
CA GLN A 52 -1.09 21.40 -1.03
C GLN A 52 -1.89 21.02 -2.28
N ILE A 53 -1.64 21.71 -3.41
CA ILE A 53 -2.22 21.29 -4.71
C ILE A 53 -1.78 19.87 -5.04
N TYR A 54 -0.48 19.57 -4.91
CA TYR A 54 0.01 18.23 -5.17
C TYR A 54 -0.66 17.18 -4.27
N TYR A 55 -0.71 17.38 -2.95
CA TYR A 55 -1.34 16.45 -2.02
C TYR A 55 -2.82 16.23 -2.34
N THR A 56 -3.54 17.28 -2.71
CA THR A 56 -4.95 17.18 -3.14
C THR A 56 -5.09 16.34 -4.40
N LEU A 57 -4.24 16.58 -5.44
CA LEU A 57 -4.27 15.81 -6.68
C LEU A 57 -3.88 14.34 -6.45
N ALA A 58 -2.89 14.08 -5.58
CA ALA A 58 -2.50 12.72 -5.21
C ALA A 58 -3.63 11.97 -4.49
N ALA A 59 -4.36 12.65 -3.60
CA ALA A 59 -5.52 12.07 -2.91
C ALA A 59 -6.68 11.79 -3.88
N ILE A 60 -6.97 12.70 -4.81
CA ILE A 60 -7.97 12.47 -5.87
C ILE A 60 -7.56 11.28 -6.73
N TYR A 61 -6.29 11.21 -7.16
CA TYR A 61 -5.78 10.08 -7.92
C TYR A 61 -5.93 8.76 -7.17
N GLY A 62 -5.53 8.71 -5.91
CA GLY A 62 -5.65 7.53 -5.06
C GLY A 62 -7.11 7.07 -4.90
N PHE A 63 -8.03 8.02 -4.65
CA PHE A 63 -9.46 7.73 -4.56
C PHE A 63 -10.00 7.13 -5.86
N LEU A 64 -9.72 7.77 -7.00
CA LEU A 64 -10.17 7.29 -8.31
C LEU A 64 -9.57 5.92 -8.63
N TYR A 65 -8.28 5.74 -8.33
CA TYR A 65 -7.61 4.46 -8.56
C TYR A 65 -8.22 3.34 -7.69
N TRP A 66 -8.49 3.57 -6.41
CA TRP A 66 -9.09 2.56 -5.53
C TRP A 66 -10.55 2.27 -5.90
N LYS A 67 -11.28 3.28 -6.38
CA LYS A 67 -12.68 3.13 -6.77
C LYS A 67 -12.85 2.42 -8.12
N PHE A 68 -12.03 2.76 -9.11
CA PHE A 68 -12.21 2.34 -10.51
C PHE A 68 -11.09 1.41 -11.03
N GLY A 69 -9.93 1.34 -10.39
CA GLY A 69 -8.77 0.56 -10.85
C GLY A 69 -8.84 -0.95 -10.54
N ARG A 70 -9.94 -1.43 -9.98
CA ARG A 70 -10.15 -2.85 -9.67
C ARG A 70 -10.39 -3.68 -10.93
N LYS A 71 -9.88 -4.92 -10.95
CA LYS A 71 -10.12 -5.87 -12.03
C LYS A 71 -11.60 -6.32 -12.02
N LYS A 72 -12.13 -6.70 -13.20
CA LYS A 72 -13.49 -7.28 -13.31
C LYS A 72 -13.63 -8.47 -12.34
N GLY A 73 -14.66 -8.39 -11.47
CA GLY A 73 -14.96 -9.44 -10.49
C GLY A 73 -14.24 -9.30 -9.13
N ALA A 74 -13.36 -8.31 -8.95
CA ALA A 74 -12.75 -8.04 -7.65
C ALA A 74 -13.54 -6.96 -6.90
N GLU A 75 -13.78 -7.18 -5.61
CA GLU A 75 -14.43 -6.18 -4.76
C GLU A 75 -13.53 -4.99 -4.48
N GLU A 76 -12.22 -5.24 -4.27
CA GLU A 76 -11.20 -4.23 -3.99
C GLU A 76 -9.89 -4.49 -4.75
N ILE A 77 -9.04 -3.46 -4.80
CA ILE A 77 -7.65 -3.62 -5.24
C ILE A 77 -6.88 -4.37 -4.16
N PRO A 78 -6.24 -5.50 -4.48
CA PRO A 78 -5.48 -6.27 -3.50
C PRO A 78 -4.21 -5.53 -3.05
N ILE A 79 -3.82 -5.74 -1.80
CA ILE A 79 -2.49 -5.38 -1.31
C ILE A 79 -1.47 -6.27 -2.02
N THR A 80 -0.38 -5.69 -2.52
CA THR A 80 0.65 -6.40 -3.27
C THR A 80 2.05 -5.95 -2.86
N HIS A 81 3.07 -6.69 -3.29
CA HIS A 81 4.46 -6.28 -3.14
C HIS A 81 4.86 -5.27 -4.20
N TYR A 82 5.78 -4.39 -3.81
CA TYR A 82 6.39 -3.42 -4.72
C TYR A 82 7.18 -4.15 -5.82
N PRO A 83 6.91 -3.90 -7.11
CA PRO A 83 7.61 -4.57 -8.20
C PRO A 83 9.10 -4.21 -8.22
N ARG A 84 9.99 -5.20 -8.17
CA ARG A 84 11.46 -4.98 -8.16
C ARG A 84 11.94 -4.13 -9.34
N GLN A 85 11.28 -4.22 -10.48
CA GLN A 85 11.58 -3.45 -11.69
C GLN A 85 11.37 -1.93 -11.49
N LEU A 86 10.51 -1.53 -10.55
CA LEU A 86 10.22 -0.13 -10.27
C LEU A 86 11.13 0.49 -9.20
N ILE A 87 11.98 -0.30 -8.53
CA ILE A 87 12.88 0.21 -7.47
C ILE A 87 13.84 1.25 -8.05
N LEU A 88 14.57 0.91 -9.12
CA LEU A 88 15.51 1.84 -9.73
C LEU A 88 14.84 3.09 -10.33
N PRO A 89 13.76 2.98 -11.14
CA PRO A 89 13.00 4.15 -11.59
C PRO A 89 12.51 5.04 -10.44
N SER A 90 11.98 4.45 -9.37
CA SER A 90 11.49 5.23 -8.23
C SER A 90 12.62 5.91 -7.46
N LEU A 91 13.77 5.26 -7.33
CA LEU A 91 14.96 5.89 -6.75
C LEU A 91 15.42 7.10 -7.59
N LEU A 92 15.44 6.97 -8.91
CA LEU A 92 15.78 8.10 -9.80
C LEU A 92 14.79 9.24 -9.68
N VAL A 93 13.47 8.94 -9.67
CA VAL A 93 12.42 9.94 -9.46
C VAL A 93 12.58 10.61 -8.09
N PHE A 94 12.84 9.84 -7.04
CA PHE A 94 13.09 10.37 -5.70
C PHE A 94 14.27 11.35 -5.70
N LEU A 95 15.42 10.97 -6.28
CA LEU A 95 16.61 11.84 -6.32
C LEU A 95 16.36 13.12 -7.11
N LEU A 96 15.65 13.04 -8.23
CA LEU A 96 15.27 14.22 -9.02
C LEU A 96 14.32 15.14 -8.26
N LEU A 97 13.30 14.57 -7.60
CA LEU A 97 12.36 15.34 -6.76
C LEU A 97 13.08 15.97 -5.58
N TRP A 98 13.96 15.24 -4.91
CA TRP A 98 14.74 15.75 -3.78
C TRP A 98 15.61 16.94 -4.19
N ALA A 99 16.35 16.82 -5.30
CA ALA A 99 17.15 17.91 -5.82
C ALA A 99 16.29 19.13 -6.24
N ALA A 100 15.17 18.90 -6.92
CA ALA A 100 14.26 19.96 -7.34
C ALA A 100 13.64 20.69 -6.14
N LEU A 101 13.14 19.96 -5.14
CA LEU A 101 12.57 20.54 -3.92
C LEU A 101 13.64 21.25 -3.10
N TYR A 102 14.84 20.70 -2.98
CA TYR A 102 15.96 21.38 -2.32
C TYR A 102 16.24 22.74 -2.95
N ILE A 103 16.36 22.81 -4.29
CA ILE A 103 16.58 24.07 -5.02
C ILE A 103 15.41 25.02 -4.81
N LEU A 104 14.18 24.52 -4.82
CA LEU A 104 12.98 25.32 -4.57
C LEU A 104 13.01 25.92 -3.16
N LEU A 105 13.31 25.12 -2.15
CA LEU A 105 13.33 25.58 -0.75
C LEU A 105 14.39 26.64 -0.52
N ILE A 106 15.62 26.47 -1.03
CA ILE A 106 16.69 27.46 -0.82
C ILE A 106 16.49 28.76 -1.61
N LYS A 107 15.72 28.72 -2.72
CA LYS A 107 15.51 29.92 -3.56
C LYS A 107 14.25 30.70 -3.20
N PHE A 108 13.21 30.03 -2.74
CA PHE A 108 11.87 30.59 -2.62
C PHE A 108 11.28 30.49 -1.22
N THR A 109 12.00 29.91 -0.23
CA THR A 109 11.55 29.81 1.15
C THR A 109 12.66 30.19 2.13
N ASN A 110 12.27 30.42 3.39
CA ASN A 110 13.21 30.67 4.49
C ASN A 110 13.45 29.41 5.34
N SER A 111 13.42 28.20 4.72
CA SER A 111 13.67 26.97 5.44
C SER A 111 15.04 26.98 6.11
N THR A 112 15.10 26.67 7.39
CA THR A 112 16.36 26.57 8.17
C THR A 112 17.06 25.24 7.97
N VAL A 113 16.35 24.22 7.46
CA VAL A 113 16.83 22.85 7.26
C VAL A 113 16.39 22.28 5.89
N PRO A 114 16.73 22.97 4.77
CA PRO A 114 16.16 22.67 3.46
C PRO A 114 16.51 21.26 2.96
N VAL A 115 17.61 20.66 3.42
CA VAL A 115 18.02 19.30 3.04
C VAL A 115 17.04 18.27 3.59
N LEU A 116 16.68 18.37 4.87
CA LEU A 116 15.73 17.45 5.54
C LEU A 116 14.30 17.73 5.06
N ASP A 117 13.87 18.99 5.07
CA ASP A 117 12.53 19.36 4.58
C ASP A 117 12.28 18.84 3.14
N SER A 118 13.28 18.96 2.24
CA SER A 118 13.15 18.45 0.87
C SER A 118 13.20 16.91 0.78
N PHE A 119 14.02 16.27 1.63
CA PHE A 119 14.12 14.81 1.68
C PHE A 119 12.80 14.17 2.09
N GLY A 120 12.23 14.59 3.23
CA GLY A 120 10.97 14.08 3.73
C GLY A 120 9.83 14.27 2.73
N ASN A 121 9.73 15.47 2.11
CA ASN A 121 8.74 15.75 1.08
C ASN A 121 8.92 14.87 -0.16
N ALA A 122 10.15 14.73 -0.70
CA ALA A 122 10.40 13.90 -1.87
C ALA A 122 10.08 12.43 -1.61
N LEU A 123 10.40 11.94 -0.41
CA LEU A 123 10.09 10.56 -0.02
C LEU A 123 8.58 10.35 0.16
N SER A 124 7.87 11.36 0.69
CA SER A 124 6.40 11.34 0.81
C SER A 124 5.70 11.23 -0.55
N PHE A 125 6.25 11.82 -1.62
CA PHE A 125 5.71 11.63 -2.98
C PHE A 125 5.74 10.15 -3.41
N ILE A 126 6.85 9.47 -3.16
CA ILE A 126 6.98 8.04 -3.46
C ILE A 126 6.05 7.22 -2.55
N GLY A 127 5.95 7.59 -1.25
CA GLY A 127 5.06 6.96 -0.28
C GLY A 127 3.60 7.02 -0.70
N LEU A 128 3.09 8.20 -1.06
CA LEU A 128 1.71 8.39 -1.53
C LEU A 128 1.42 7.61 -2.81
N TRP A 129 2.37 7.58 -3.75
CA TRP A 129 2.21 6.78 -4.96
C TRP A 129 2.17 5.27 -4.64
N ALA A 130 3.06 4.79 -3.77
CA ALA A 130 3.09 3.40 -3.34
C ALA A 130 1.82 3.02 -2.57
N LEU A 131 1.29 3.92 -1.71
CA LEU A 131 0.02 3.78 -1.03
C LEU A 131 -1.14 3.69 -2.03
N ALA A 132 -1.18 4.58 -3.04
CA ALA A 132 -2.22 4.55 -4.08
C ALA A 132 -2.23 3.21 -4.84
N LYS A 133 -1.07 2.58 -5.02
CA LYS A 133 -0.94 1.24 -5.64
C LYS A 133 -1.20 0.08 -4.67
N LYS A 134 -1.49 0.35 -3.40
CA LYS A 134 -1.61 -0.64 -2.31
C LYS A 134 -0.36 -1.53 -2.18
N TYR A 135 0.84 -0.97 -2.37
CA TYR A 135 2.09 -1.70 -2.12
C TYR A 135 2.38 -1.73 -0.62
N ILE A 136 2.64 -2.92 -0.07
CA ILE A 136 2.91 -3.07 1.37
C ILE A 136 4.17 -2.31 1.80
N GLU A 137 5.16 -2.17 0.93
CA GLU A 137 6.42 -1.49 1.19
C GLU A 137 6.27 0.02 1.42
N GLN A 138 5.11 0.61 1.10
CA GLN A 138 4.81 1.99 1.44
C GLN A 138 4.95 2.26 2.96
N TRP A 139 4.70 1.27 3.81
CA TRP A 139 4.87 1.41 5.25
C TRP A 139 6.32 1.66 5.68
N TRP A 140 7.30 1.06 4.99
CA TRP A 140 8.71 1.34 5.22
C TRP A 140 9.07 2.79 4.88
N ILE A 141 8.46 3.33 3.83
CA ILE A 141 8.64 4.73 3.43
C ILE A 141 8.11 5.65 4.54
N TRP A 142 6.90 5.39 5.04
CA TRP A 142 6.31 6.18 6.12
C TRP A 142 7.08 6.08 7.43
N ILE A 143 7.61 4.90 7.79
CA ILE A 143 8.47 4.76 8.97
C ILE A 143 9.67 5.71 8.86
N VAL A 144 10.34 5.78 7.69
CA VAL A 144 11.49 6.66 7.49
C VAL A 144 11.08 8.14 7.55
N VAL A 145 10.00 8.52 6.87
CA VAL A 145 9.47 9.89 6.85
C VAL A 145 9.05 10.33 8.26
N ASP A 146 8.33 9.50 8.98
CA ASP A 146 7.82 9.86 10.31
C ASP A 146 8.95 9.97 11.34
N ILE A 147 9.97 9.11 11.29
CA ILE A 147 11.16 9.21 12.16
C ILE A 147 11.94 10.50 11.83
N GLU A 148 12.14 10.79 10.56
CA GLU A 148 12.82 12.00 10.10
C GLU A 148 12.07 13.25 10.58
N LEU A 149 10.75 13.32 10.37
CA LEU A 149 9.91 14.44 10.81
C LEU A 149 9.85 14.56 12.34
N ALA A 150 9.79 13.44 13.06
CA ALA A 150 9.86 13.48 14.53
C ALA A 150 11.18 14.14 15.00
N GLY A 151 12.32 13.73 14.43
CA GLY A 151 13.63 14.33 14.72
C GLY A 151 13.70 15.80 14.34
N LEU A 152 13.16 16.16 13.16
CA LEU A 152 13.10 17.53 12.68
C LEU A 152 12.28 18.43 13.60
N TYR A 153 11.12 17.97 14.09
CA TYR A 153 10.28 18.75 15.01
C TYR A 153 10.84 18.83 16.42
N VAL A 154 11.63 17.85 16.87
CA VAL A 154 12.45 18.00 18.08
C VAL A 154 13.47 19.13 17.90
N TYR A 155 14.19 19.15 16.77
CA TYR A 155 15.16 20.20 16.44
C TYR A 155 14.52 21.59 16.36
N LYS A 156 13.31 21.69 15.80
CA LYS A 156 12.54 22.94 15.69
C LYS A 156 11.85 23.35 17.02
N GLU A 157 12.08 22.63 18.11
CA GLU A 157 11.47 22.87 19.44
C GLU A 157 9.94 22.83 19.44
N ILE A 158 9.33 21.94 18.63
CA ILE A 158 7.89 21.70 18.54
C ILE A 158 7.56 20.28 19.06
N PRO A 159 7.65 20.06 20.39
CA PRO A 159 7.63 18.72 20.97
C PRO A 159 6.30 17.98 20.77
N PHE A 160 5.17 18.71 20.71
CA PHE A 160 3.87 18.09 20.48
C PHE A 160 3.79 17.42 19.09
N THR A 161 4.22 18.15 18.05
CA THR A 161 4.24 17.62 16.68
C THR A 161 5.28 16.51 16.53
N ALA A 162 6.44 16.63 17.18
CA ALA A 162 7.43 15.56 17.23
C ALA A 162 6.85 14.26 17.82
N GLY A 163 6.11 14.37 18.93
CA GLY A 163 5.42 13.23 19.55
C GLY A 163 4.37 12.60 18.63
N LEU A 164 3.64 13.41 17.85
CA LEU A 164 2.66 12.93 16.88
C LEU A 164 3.31 12.10 15.77
N TYR A 165 4.42 12.57 15.17
CA TYR A 165 5.14 11.82 14.14
C TYR A 165 5.82 10.57 14.70
N ALA A 166 6.37 10.62 15.92
CA ALA A 166 6.84 9.41 16.60
C ALA A 166 5.72 8.38 16.78
N PHE A 167 4.51 8.81 17.10
CA PHE A 167 3.35 7.94 17.17
C PHE A 167 2.96 7.37 15.79
N TYR A 168 3.02 8.18 14.73
CA TYR A 168 2.77 7.72 13.36
C TYR A 168 3.78 6.65 12.94
N ALA A 169 5.06 6.79 13.27
CA ALA A 169 6.06 5.76 13.01
C ALA A 169 5.71 4.42 13.67
N ILE A 170 5.19 4.43 14.91
CA ILE A 170 4.73 3.22 15.61
C ILE A 170 3.53 2.60 14.88
N ILE A 171 2.55 3.41 14.49
CA ILE A 171 1.39 2.94 13.72
C ILE A 171 1.82 2.40 12.36
N ALA A 172 2.81 2.99 11.69
CA ALA A 172 3.32 2.50 10.42
C ALA A 172 3.93 1.09 10.54
N VAL A 173 4.66 0.81 11.63
CA VAL A 173 5.14 -0.56 11.93
C VAL A 173 3.95 -1.52 12.12
N ALA A 174 2.94 -1.15 12.89
CA ALA A 174 1.73 -1.97 13.08
C ALA A 174 0.97 -2.17 11.76
N GLY A 175 0.88 -1.13 10.92
CA GLY A 175 0.26 -1.13 9.59
C GLY A 175 0.93 -2.12 8.64
N TYR A 176 2.27 -2.14 8.63
CA TYR A 176 3.03 -3.13 7.87
C TYR A 176 2.64 -4.57 8.24
N PHE A 177 2.62 -4.90 9.54
CA PHE A 177 2.26 -6.24 9.98
C PHE A 177 0.78 -6.58 9.69
N LYS A 178 -0.12 -5.60 9.77
CA LYS A 178 -1.52 -5.77 9.41
C LYS A 178 -1.67 -6.07 7.92
N TRP A 179 -1.11 -5.24 7.05
CA TRP A 179 -1.18 -5.41 5.60
C TRP A 179 -0.47 -6.69 5.14
N LYS A 180 0.59 -7.12 5.84
CA LYS A 180 1.26 -8.39 5.57
C LYS A 180 0.35 -9.60 5.78
N LYS A 181 -0.57 -9.56 6.74
CA LYS A 181 -1.57 -10.61 6.96
C LYS A 181 -2.65 -10.61 5.87
N ASP A 182 -2.94 -9.43 5.32
CA ASP A 182 -3.97 -9.23 4.30
C ASP A 182 -3.43 -9.45 2.86
N LEU A 183 -2.14 -9.75 2.70
CA LEU A 183 -1.57 -10.12 1.40
C LEU A 183 -2.25 -11.37 0.86
N PRO A 184 -2.66 -11.39 -0.44
CA PRO A 184 -3.17 -12.59 -1.08
C PRO A 184 -2.16 -13.73 -0.94
N GLN A 185 -2.57 -14.81 -0.31
CA GLN A 185 -1.73 -16.03 -0.24
C GLN A 185 -1.54 -16.56 -1.67
N PRO A 186 -0.31 -16.94 -2.08
CA PRO A 186 -0.14 -17.65 -3.33
C PRO A 186 -1.02 -18.90 -3.27
N LEU A 187 -1.85 -19.13 -4.30
CA LEU A 187 -2.67 -20.33 -4.41
C LEU A 187 -1.78 -21.52 -4.10
N ARG A 188 -2.03 -22.19 -2.98
CA ARG A 188 -1.38 -23.43 -2.60
C ARG A 188 -1.61 -24.36 -3.78
N LYS A 189 -0.55 -24.76 -4.51
CA LYS A 189 -0.66 -25.72 -5.58
C LYS A 189 -1.29 -26.97 -4.97
N GLU A 190 -2.58 -27.17 -5.22
CA GLU A 190 -3.32 -28.40 -4.89
C GLU A 190 -2.82 -29.57 -5.76
N GLY A 191 -1.53 -29.77 -5.79
CA GLY A 191 -0.87 -30.75 -6.69
C GLY A 191 -0.03 -31.79 -5.98
N SER A 192 0.06 -31.79 -4.62
CA SER A 192 0.89 -32.79 -3.93
C SER A 192 0.20 -33.53 -2.77
N ALA A 193 -1.07 -33.30 -2.51
CA ALA A 193 -1.76 -33.94 -1.38
C ALA A 193 -2.75 -35.06 -1.77
N ASN A 194 -2.98 -35.33 -3.05
CA ASN A 194 -3.84 -36.46 -3.48
C ASN A 194 -3.05 -37.55 -4.24
N ARG A 195 -1.90 -37.97 -3.68
CA ARG A 195 -1.45 -39.37 -3.80
C ARG A 195 -1.72 -40.04 -2.46
N GLU A 196 -2.95 -40.03 -2.02
CA GLU A 196 -3.41 -41.08 -1.13
C GLU A 196 -3.45 -42.35 -1.96
N GLU A 197 -2.53 -43.27 -1.67
CA GLU A 197 -2.60 -44.66 -2.20
C GLU A 197 -3.99 -45.18 -1.84
N PRO A 198 -4.71 -45.78 -2.81
CA PRO A 198 -6.04 -46.33 -2.49
C PRO A 198 -5.86 -47.39 -1.39
N PRO A 199 -6.77 -47.44 -0.39
CA PRO A 199 -6.67 -48.37 0.72
C PRO A 199 -6.46 -49.79 0.23
N LEU A 200 -5.53 -50.52 0.84
CA LEU A 200 -5.11 -51.87 0.50
C LEU A 200 -6.25 -52.89 0.37
N THR A 201 -7.44 -52.59 0.83
CA THR A 201 -8.65 -53.38 0.68
C THR A 201 -9.17 -53.50 -0.77
N ILE A 202 -8.84 -52.57 -1.68
CA ILE A 202 -9.28 -52.65 -3.10
C ILE A 202 -8.32 -53.52 -3.93
N ARG A 203 -7.08 -53.75 -3.46
CA ARG A 203 -6.10 -54.62 -4.17
C ARG A 203 -6.46 -56.10 -4.10
N ARG A 204 -7.25 -56.55 -3.10
CA ARG A 204 -7.63 -57.97 -2.90
C ARG A 204 -8.80 -58.43 -3.77
N LYS A 205 -9.64 -57.53 -4.31
CA LYS A 205 -10.78 -57.86 -5.18
C LYS A 205 -10.45 -58.01 -6.67
N ARG A 206 -9.28 -57.56 -7.16
CA ARG A 206 -8.91 -57.71 -8.58
C ARG A 206 -8.26 -59.04 -8.91
N HIS A 207 -7.89 -59.85 -7.93
CA HIS A 207 -7.26 -61.16 -8.19
C HIS A 207 -8.25 -62.34 -8.21
N LEU A 208 -9.55 -62.11 -8.03
CA LEU A 208 -10.56 -63.17 -7.99
C LEU A 208 -11.60 -63.09 -9.12
N SER A 209 -11.49 -62.17 -10.07
CA SER A 209 -12.40 -62.04 -11.22
C SER A 209 -11.79 -62.51 -12.55
N GLY A 210 -10.79 -63.39 -12.50
CA GLY A 210 -10.15 -64.02 -13.67
C GLY A 210 -10.80 -65.31 -14.11
N GLN A 211 -12.13 -65.44 -13.94
CA GLN A 211 -12.86 -66.56 -14.58
C GLN A 211 -13.32 -66.13 -15.96
N ARG A 212 -12.79 -66.80 -17.00
CA ARG A 212 -13.22 -66.70 -18.39
C ARG A 212 -14.73 -67.10 -18.47
N PRO A 213 -15.55 -66.39 -19.27
CA PRO A 213 -16.88 -66.88 -19.59
C PRO A 213 -16.80 -68.14 -20.44
N PRO A 214 -17.75 -69.10 -20.30
CA PRO A 214 -17.77 -70.35 -21.08
C PRO A 214 -18.07 -69.99 -22.52
N LEU A 215 -17.31 -70.72 -23.41
CA LEU A 215 -17.50 -70.72 -24.87
C LEU A 215 -18.88 -71.31 -25.20
N THR A 216 -19.76 -70.54 -25.80
CA THR A 216 -20.99 -71.04 -26.43
C THR A 216 -20.63 -71.81 -27.72
N PRO A 217 -21.19 -72.99 -27.95
CA PRO A 217 -20.97 -73.75 -29.20
C PRO A 217 -21.66 -73.04 -30.38
N PRO A 218 -21.17 -73.26 -31.61
CA PRO A 218 -21.76 -72.68 -32.81
C PRO A 218 -23.15 -73.33 -33.08
N LYS A 219 -24.12 -72.47 -33.42
CA LYS A 219 -25.40 -72.96 -33.97
C LYS A 219 -25.22 -73.43 -35.39
N GLU A 220 -25.52 -74.72 -35.59
CA GLU A 220 -25.76 -75.33 -36.90
C GLU A 220 -27.16 -74.86 -37.39
N GLY A 221 -27.25 -74.72 -38.76
CA GLY A 221 -28.46 -74.75 -39.60
C GLY A 221 -28.90 -73.34 -40.03
N ASP A 222 -29.03 -72.99 -41.28
CA ASP A 222 -29.76 -73.65 -42.38
C ASP A 222 -29.39 -73.01 -43.72
N ALA A 223 -29.30 -73.83 -44.72
CA ALA A 223 -29.59 -73.70 -46.17
C ALA A 223 -29.10 -72.45 -46.90
#